data_581b9a54d808b3e8e5ca99f9f182619b
#
_entry.id   581b9a54d808b3e8e5ca99f9f182619b
#
_cell.length_a   1.000
_cell.length_b   1.000
_cell.length_c   1.000
_cell.angle_alpha   90.00
_cell.angle_beta   90.00
_cell.angle_gamma   90.00
#
_symmetry.space_group_name_H-M   'P 1'
#
loop_
_entity.id
_entity.type
_entity.pdbx_description
1 polymer ?
#
loop_
_entity_poly.entity_id
_entity_poly.type
_entity_poly.pdbx_seq_one_letter_code
_entity_poly.pdbx_strand_id
1 'polypeptide(L)'
;MLRKQPWFDFCDALEIEVEQSTDEGRDAAHYAAQAGQVQAMDRGAERTAAGAALLEQMGALPAAREAQEPSDLAGIRALAQGEACEKAAADFEKIYGAWLGRCAGCLLGQPVEGWRRARINGLLEETGNLPLKGYISSDIPAAVREKYGVRDDQHAYGAEKTGWINNVSYMPEDDDTNYTLLALKLVEQYGRGFTPD
;
A
#
# COMPACT_ATOMS: atom_id res chain seq x y z
N MET A 1 -12.56 10.54 -17.19
CA MET A 1 -11.81 10.00 -18.33
C MET A 1 -10.45 9.55 -17.85
N LEU A 2 -10.22 8.25 -17.63
CA LEU A 2 -8.91 7.73 -17.21
C LEU A 2 -7.90 8.02 -18.31
N ARG A 3 -6.84 8.77 -18.00
CA ARG A 3 -5.74 8.99 -18.94
C ARG A 3 -5.11 7.64 -19.25
N LYS A 4 -4.98 7.30 -20.53
CA LYS A 4 -4.24 6.11 -20.97
C LYS A 4 -2.79 6.23 -20.48
N GLN A 5 -2.46 5.45 -19.49
CA GLN A 5 -1.08 5.30 -19.03
C GLN A 5 -0.46 4.13 -19.80
N PRO A 6 0.68 4.32 -20.51
CA PRO A 6 1.24 3.27 -21.37
C PRO A 6 1.63 1.99 -20.62
N TRP A 7 1.90 2.12 -19.31
CA TRP A 7 2.30 1.00 -18.43
C TRP A 7 1.14 0.39 -17.64
N PHE A 8 -0.04 1.05 -17.61
CA PHE A 8 -1.19 0.61 -16.82
C PHE A 8 -2.38 0.31 -17.73
N ASP A 9 -2.81 -0.94 -17.73
CA ASP A 9 -4.08 -1.36 -18.30
C ASP A 9 -4.99 -1.79 -17.13
N PHE A 10 -6.07 -1.05 -16.89
CA PHE A 10 -6.97 -1.32 -15.78
C PHE A 10 -7.59 -2.73 -15.85
N CYS A 11 -7.66 -3.32 -17.05
CA CYS A 11 -8.12 -4.69 -17.19
C CYS A 11 -7.20 -5.70 -16.48
N ASP A 12 -5.92 -5.38 -16.27
CA ASP A 12 -4.99 -6.23 -15.51
C ASP A 12 -5.30 -6.25 -14.01
N ALA A 13 -6.12 -5.31 -13.51
CA ALA A 13 -6.51 -5.17 -12.12
C ALA A 13 -7.96 -5.61 -11.82
N LEU A 14 -8.69 -6.19 -12.77
CA LEU A 14 -10.10 -6.53 -12.59
C LEU A 14 -10.35 -7.54 -11.47
N GLU A 15 -9.44 -8.47 -11.22
CA GLU A 15 -9.57 -9.41 -10.08
C GLU A 15 -9.47 -8.67 -8.74
N ILE A 16 -8.62 -7.65 -8.66
CA ILE A 16 -8.50 -6.79 -7.48
C ILE A 16 -9.78 -6.00 -7.27
N GLU A 17 -10.41 -5.52 -8.34
CA GLU A 17 -11.69 -4.82 -8.28
C GLU A 17 -12.84 -5.72 -7.81
N VAL A 18 -12.85 -7.00 -8.22
CA VAL A 18 -13.81 -7.98 -7.70
C VAL A 18 -13.62 -8.20 -6.20
N GLU A 19 -12.38 -8.33 -5.73
CA GLU A 19 -12.05 -8.45 -4.31
C GLU A 19 -12.47 -7.19 -3.54
N GLN A 20 -12.11 -6.01 -4.03
CA GLN A 20 -12.48 -4.72 -3.45
C GLN A 20 -14.00 -4.55 -3.34
N SER A 21 -14.72 -4.80 -4.43
CA SER A 21 -16.19 -4.72 -4.44
C SER A 21 -16.83 -5.70 -3.45
N THR A 22 -16.26 -6.89 -3.28
CA THR A 22 -16.71 -7.88 -2.31
C THR A 22 -16.48 -7.41 -0.87
N ASP A 23 -15.31 -6.81 -0.60
CA ASP A 23 -14.96 -6.23 0.70
C ASP A 23 -15.85 -5.04 1.07
N GLU A 24 -16.33 -4.28 0.07
CA GLU A 24 -17.34 -3.22 0.23
C GLU A 24 -18.76 -3.77 0.51
N GLY A 25 -18.91 -5.09 0.54
CA GLY A 25 -20.18 -5.75 0.79
C GLY A 25 -21.08 -5.83 -0.44
N ARG A 26 -20.53 -5.66 -1.66
CA ARG A 26 -21.24 -5.92 -2.92
C ARG A 26 -21.19 -7.42 -3.22
N ASP A 27 -22.23 -7.97 -3.81
CA ASP A 27 -22.23 -9.37 -4.26
C ASP A 27 -21.47 -9.51 -5.61
N ALA A 28 -20.18 -9.19 -5.58
CA ALA A 28 -19.32 -9.14 -6.77
C ALA A 28 -18.54 -10.44 -7.04
N ALA A 29 -18.47 -11.37 -6.10
CA ALA A 29 -17.63 -12.57 -6.21
C ALA A 29 -17.94 -13.42 -7.47
N HIS A 30 -19.17 -13.40 -7.96
CA HIS A 30 -19.59 -14.14 -9.16
C HIS A 30 -18.97 -13.57 -10.46
N TYR A 31 -18.42 -12.35 -10.45
CA TYR A 31 -17.71 -11.75 -11.59
C TYR A 31 -16.25 -12.21 -11.75
N ALA A 32 -15.69 -12.97 -10.80
CA ALA A 32 -14.29 -13.39 -10.85
C ALA A 32 -13.92 -14.15 -12.14
N ALA A 33 -14.80 -15.06 -12.59
CA ALA A 33 -14.58 -15.80 -13.84
C ALA A 33 -14.58 -14.87 -15.07
N GLN A 34 -15.47 -13.89 -15.11
CA GLN A 34 -15.54 -12.91 -16.19
C GLN A 34 -14.33 -11.95 -16.17
N ALA A 35 -13.89 -11.54 -15.00
CA ALA A 35 -12.67 -10.75 -14.85
C ALA A 35 -11.46 -11.48 -15.43
N GLY A 36 -11.27 -12.76 -15.09
CA GLY A 36 -10.20 -13.59 -15.65
C GLY A 36 -10.31 -13.76 -17.17
N GLN A 37 -11.51 -13.88 -17.73
CA GLN A 37 -11.71 -13.93 -19.18
C GLN A 37 -11.28 -12.63 -19.87
N VAL A 38 -11.65 -11.48 -19.31
CA VAL A 38 -11.25 -10.17 -19.85
C VAL A 38 -9.72 -9.98 -19.73
N GLN A 39 -9.13 -10.41 -18.62
CA GLN A 39 -7.67 -10.35 -18.45
C GLN A 39 -6.91 -11.19 -19.46
N ALA A 40 -7.48 -12.32 -19.87
CA ALA A 40 -6.88 -13.22 -20.87
C ALA A 40 -7.00 -12.71 -22.33
N MET A 41 -7.81 -11.68 -22.58
CA MET A 41 -7.95 -11.11 -23.93
C MET A 41 -6.68 -10.33 -24.34
N ASP A 42 -6.43 -10.27 -25.63
CA ASP A 42 -5.37 -9.42 -26.18
C ASP A 42 -5.63 -7.94 -25.90
N ARG A 43 -4.57 -7.20 -25.59
CA ARG A 43 -4.67 -5.75 -25.33
C ARG A 43 -5.21 -5.01 -26.54
N GLY A 44 -6.30 -4.29 -26.36
CA GLY A 44 -6.94 -3.54 -27.45
C GLY A 44 -8.29 -2.95 -27.04
N ALA A 45 -8.98 -2.40 -28.02
CA ALA A 45 -10.26 -1.71 -27.81
C ALA A 45 -11.35 -2.66 -27.30
N GLU A 46 -11.37 -3.90 -27.75
CA GLU A 46 -12.34 -4.91 -27.35
C GLU A 46 -12.18 -5.27 -25.87
N ARG A 47 -10.94 -5.55 -25.43
CA ARG A 47 -10.61 -5.81 -24.01
C ARG A 47 -10.97 -4.62 -23.14
N THR A 48 -10.63 -3.40 -23.58
CA THR A 48 -10.95 -2.18 -22.85
C THR A 48 -12.45 -1.99 -22.70
N ALA A 49 -13.23 -2.25 -23.75
CA ALA A 49 -14.70 -2.15 -23.70
C ALA A 49 -15.31 -3.20 -22.79
N ALA A 50 -14.85 -4.46 -22.86
CA ALA A 50 -15.30 -5.54 -21.99
C ALA A 50 -14.99 -5.25 -20.52
N GLY A 51 -13.77 -4.78 -20.21
CA GLY A 51 -13.40 -4.39 -18.86
C GLY A 51 -14.22 -3.22 -18.32
N ALA A 52 -14.46 -2.20 -19.12
CA ALA A 52 -15.30 -1.07 -18.74
C ALA A 52 -16.74 -1.48 -18.44
N ALA A 53 -17.31 -2.35 -19.27
CA ALA A 53 -18.66 -2.87 -19.04
C ALA A 53 -18.73 -3.70 -17.75
N LEU A 54 -17.69 -4.46 -17.43
CA LEU A 54 -17.62 -5.23 -16.19
C LEU A 54 -17.54 -4.32 -14.96
N LEU A 55 -16.71 -3.26 -15.00
CA LEU A 55 -16.63 -2.26 -13.93
C LEU A 55 -17.98 -1.55 -13.71
N GLU A 56 -18.69 -1.22 -14.79
CA GLU A 56 -20.01 -0.61 -14.69
C GLU A 56 -21.03 -1.54 -14.01
N GLN A 57 -21.03 -2.84 -14.37
CA GLN A 57 -21.89 -3.84 -13.75
C GLN A 57 -21.60 -4.00 -12.26
N MET A 58 -20.33 -4.12 -11.86
CA MET A 58 -19.93 -4.20 -10.45
C MET A 58 -20.28 -2.93 -9.69
N GLY A 59 -20.04 -1.76 -10.28
CA GLY A 59 -20.37 -0.46 -9.69
C GLY A 59 -21.87 -0.24 -9.49
N ALA A 60 -22.73 -0.88 -10.29
CA ALA A 60 -24.18 -0.82 -10.15
C ALA A 60 -24.74 -1.73 -9.04
N LEU A 61 -23.93 -2.64 -8.48
CA LEU A 61 -24.36 -3.49 -7.38
C LEU A 61 -24.59 -2.67 -6.11
N PRO A 62 -25.63 -2.99 -5.31
CA PRO A 62 -25.83 -2.36 -4.02
C PRO A 62 -24.61 -2.54 -3.09
N ALA A 63 -24.12 -1.48 -2.49
CA ALA A 63 -23.08 -1.52 -1.47
C ALA A 63 -23.73 -1.67 -0.09
N ALA A 64 -23.60 -2.85 0.53
CA ALA A 64 -24.22 -3.11 1.83
C ALA A 64 -23.67 -2.23 2.95
N ARG A 65 -22.47 -1.68 2.77
CA ARG A 65 -21.77 -0.83 3.76
C ARG A 65 -21.86 0.67 3.48
N GLU A 66 -22.55 1.09 2.43
CA GLU A 66 -22.59 2.51 2.02
C GLU A 66 -23.02 3.45 3.17
N ALA A 67 -23.96 3.02 4.01
CA ALA A 67 -24.39 3.80 5.16
C ALA A 67 -23.34 3.89 6.29
N GLN A 68 -22.43 2.94 6.35
CA GLN A 68 -21.35 2.86 7.35
C GLN A 68 -20.04 3.47 6.82
N GLU A 69 -19.87 3.50 5.52
CA GLU A 69 -18.66 3.94 4.80
C GLU A 69 -19.05 4.92 3.68
N PRO A 70 -19.67 6.07 4.02
CA PRO A 70 -20.11 7.04 3.01
C PRO A 70 -18.92 7.66 2.28
N SER A 71 -19.06 7.86 0.97
CA SER A 71 -18.03 8.51 0.14
C SER A 71 -18.20 10.03 0.03
N ASP A 72 -19.35 10.57 0.41
CA ASP A 72 -19.59 12.00 0.42
C ASP A 72 -19.17 12.66 1.74
N LEU A 73 -18.72 13.92 1.66
CA LEU A 73 -18.20 14.65 2.81
C LEU A 73 -19.24 14.85 3.92
N ALA A 74 -20.52 14.99 3.58
CA ALA A 74 -21.58 15.19 4.56
C ALA A 74 -21.82 13.91 5.36
N GLY A 75 -21.86 12.76 4.69
CA GLY A 75 -21.96 11.44 5.32
C GLY A 75 -20.75 11.15 6.21
N ILE A 76 -19.53 11.39 5.73
CA ILE A 76 -18.30 11.23 6.52
C ILE A 76 -18.35 12.09 7.79
N ARG A 77 -18.75 13.36 7.69
CA ARG A 77 -18.88 14.25 8.85
C ARG A 77 -19.98 13.82 9.82
N ALA A 78 -21.07 13.24 9.31
CA ALA A 78 -22.16 12.72 10.15
C ALA A 78 -21.73 11.51 10.98
N LEU A 79 -20.81 10.69 10.43
CA LEU A 79 -20.24 9.54 11.14
C LEU A 79 -19.06 9.92 12.05
N ALA A 80 -18.44 11.07 11.85
CA ALA A 80 -17.35 11.53 12.71
C ALA A 80 -17.90 11.82 14.10
N GLN A 81 -17.75 10.87 14.99
CA GLN A 81 -18.11 10.97 16.40
C GLN A 81 -16.85 11.30 17.20
N GLY A 82 -16.86 12.37 17.91
CA GLY A 82 -15.76 12.75 18.78
C GLY A 82 -15.76 14.26 19.08
N GLU A 83 -15.31 14.60 20.25
CA GLU A 83 -14.96 15.98 20.56
C GLU A 83 -13.74 16.37 19.74
N ALA A 84 -13.70 17.62 19.28
CA ALA A 84 -12.50 18.14 18.64
C ALA A 84 -11.30 17.93 19.58
N CYS A 85 -10.27 17.25 19.12
CA CYS A 85 -9.05 17.10 19.92
C CYS A 85 -8.59 18.48 20.37
N GLU A 86 -8.43 18.67 21.68
CA GLU A 86 -7.75 19.85 22.20
C GLU A 86 -6.39 19.97 21.52
N LYS A 87 -6.04 21.17 21.07
CA LYS A 87 -4.72 21.45 20.52
C LYS A 87 -3.71 21.32 21.63
N ALA A 88 -3.07 20.15 21.74
CA ALA A 88 -1.95 19.97 22.64
C ALA A 88 -0.79 20.88 22.20
N ALA A 89 -0.04 21.40 23.17
CA ALA A 89 1.21 22.05 22.89
C ALA A 89 2.16 21.08 22.19
N ALA A 90 2.95 21.58 21.24
CA ALA A 90 3.94 20.75 20.57
C ALA A 90 4.95 20.24 21.61
N ASP A 91 5.09 18.92 21.68
CA ASP A 91 6.02 18.24 22.56
C ASP A 91 7.15 17.67 21.69
N PHE A 92 8.36 18.18 21.89
CA PHE A 92 9.52 17.75 21.09
C PHE A 92 9.76 16.25 21.18
N GLU A 93 9.66 15.67 22.38
CA GLU A 93 9.92 14.24 22.59
C GLU A 93 8.90 13.37 21.84
N LYS A 94 7.64 13.78 21.80
CA LYS A 94 6.61 13.07 21.04
C LYS A 94 6.83 13.19 19.54
N ILE A 95 7.17 14.38 19.05
CA ILE A 95 7.45 14.59 17.61
C ILE A 95 8.70 13.83 17.20
N TYR A 96 9.75 13.89 18.00
CA TYR A 96 10.99 13.15 17.77
C TYR A 96 10.76 11.64 17.81
N GLY A 97 10.01 11.13 18.78
CA GLY A 97 9.62 9.73 18.86
C GLY A 97 8.79 9.28 17.65
N ALA A 98 7.87 10.13 17.17
CA ALA A 98 7.09 9.85 15.96
C ALA A 98 7.98 9.76 14.71
N TRP A 99 8.97 10.66 14.59
CA TRP A 99 9.94 10.62 13.49
C TRP A 99 10.81 9.36 13.54
N LEU A 100 11.35 9.02 14.71
CA LEU A 100 12.11 7.78 14.89
C LEU A 100 11.29 6.55 14.59
N GLY A 101 10.01 6.53 15.03
CA GLY A 101 9.07 5.45 14.73
C GLY A 101 8.81 5.28 13.24
N ARG A 102 8.69 6.38 12.50
CA ARG A 102 8.56 6.35 11.04
C ARG A 102 9.80 5.74 10.38
N CYS A 103 10.99 6.22 10.74
CA CYS A 103 12.25 5.68 10.20
C CYS A 103 12.40 4.18 10.52
N ALA A 104 12.12 3.79 11.76
CA ALA A 104 12.21 2.39 12.18
C ALA A 104 11.20 1.49 11.44
N GLY A 105 9.97 1.96 11.26
CA GLY A 105 8.92 1.24 10.54
C GLY A 105 9.23 1.09 9.05
N CYS A 106 9.67 2.16 8.40
CA CYS A 106 10.13 2.15 7.03
C CYS A 106 11.26 1.12 6.83
N LEU A 107 12.30 1.19 7.66
CA LEU A 107 13.43 0.28 7.59
C LEU A 107 13.04 -1.19 7.85
N LEU A 108 12.05 -1.44 8.70
CA LEU A 108 11.53 -2.79 8.96
C LEU A 108 10.85 -3.38 7.73
N GLY A 109 10.06 -2.58 7.02
CA GLY A 109 9.30 -3.01 5.84
C GLY A 109 10.14 -3.15 4.58
N GLN A 110 11.19 -2.36 4.46
CA GLN A 110 11.99 -2.20 3.27
C GLN A 110 12.51 -3.50 2.62
N PRO A 111 13.01 -4.52 3.36
CA PRO A 111 13.50 -5.76 2.74
C PRO A 111 12.41 -6.62 2.09
N VAL A 112 11.16 -6.43 2.50
CA VAL A 112 10.00 -7.21 2.03
C VAL A 112 9.01 -6.35 1.23
N GLU A 113 9.42 -5.15 0.85
CA GLU A 113 8.62 -4.25 0.02
C GLU A 113 8.18 -4.94 -1.28
N GLY A 114 6.90 -4.79 -1.63
CA GLY A 114 6.30 -5.45 -2.80
C GLY A 114 5.97 -6.94 -2.61
N TRP A 115 6.27 -7.53 -1.45
CA TRP A 115 5.92 -8.92 -1.19
C TRP A 115 4.45 -9.05 -0.76
N ARG A 116 3.80 -10.12 -1.20
CA ARG A 116 2.47 -10.48 -0.72
C ARG A 116 2.55 -11.06 0.69
N ARG A 117 1.48 -10.86 1.48
CA ARG A 117 1.35 -11.34 2.87
C ARG A 117 1.73 -12.81 3.05
N ALA A 118 1.27 -13.69 2.15
CA ALA A 118 1.57 -15.11 2.23
C ALA A 118 3.08 -15.41 2.15
N ARG A 119 3.82 -14.66 1.31
CA ARG A 119 5.27 -14.79 1.17
C ARG A 119 6.00 -14.30 2.43
N ILE A 120 5.56 -13.16 2.99
CA ILE A 120 6.14 -12.62 4.23
C ILE A 120 5.89 -13.59 5.39
N ASN A 121 4.64 -14.02 5.59
CA ASN A 121 4.30 -14.93 6.68
C ASN A 121 5.06 -16.26 6.56
N GLY A 122 5.14 -16.83 5.37
CA GLY A 122 5.88 -18.07 5.14
C GLY A 122 7.37 -17.95 5.49
N LEU A 123 8.03 -16.84 5.11
CA LEU A 123 9.40 -16.56 5.51
C LEU A 123 9.52 -16.49 7.04
N LEU A 124 8.64 -15.73 7.70
CA LEU A 124 8.69 -15.55 9.15
C LEU A 124 8.43 -16.85 9.91
N GLU A 125 7.50 -17.69 9.45
CA GLU A 125 7.23 -19.00 10.02
C GLU A 125 8.44 -19.94 9.91
N GLU A 126 9.01 -20.07 8.71
CA GLU A 126 10.15 -20.96 8.48
C GLU A 126 11.45 -20.53 9.17
N THR A 127 11.54 -19.23 9.50
CA THR A 127 12.69 -18.68 10.25
C THR A 127 12.42 -18.53 11.74
N GLY A 128 11.25 -18.93 12.25
CA GLY A 128 10.88 -18.84 13.65
C GLY A 128 10.64 -17.38 14.15
N ASN A 129 10.38 -16.47 13.23
CA ASN A 129 10.16 -15.04 13.51
C ASN A 129 8.69 -14.63 13.54
N LEU A 130 7.74 -15.55 13.49
CA LEU A 130 6.31 -15.27 13.63
C LEU A 130 5.86 -15.61 15.07
N PRO A 131 5.18 -14.71 15.79
CA PRO A 131 4.87 -13.33 15.42
C PRO A 131 6.13 -12.45 15.33
N LEU A 132 6.12 -11.49 14.41
CA LEU A 132 7.25 -10.58 14.21
C LEU A 132 7.53 -9.77 15.48
N LYS A 133 8.74 -9.85 16.00
CA LYS A 133 9.18 -9.17 17.24
C LYS A 133 10.35 -8.22 17.02
N GLY A 134 10.88 -8.15 15.83
CA GLY A 134 12.04 -7.34 15.49
C GLY A 134 12.32 -7.33 14.00
N TYR A 135 13.47 -6.78 13.65
CA TYR A 135 13.91 -6.74 12.25
C TYR A 135 14.23 -8.13 11.71
N ILE A 136 14.04 -8.30 10.40
CA ILE A 136 14.22 -9.57 9.70
C ILE A 136 15.69 -9.71 9.27
N SER A 137 16.25 -10.90 9.40
CA SER A 137 17.60 -11.20 8.94
C SER A 137 17.57 -11.92 7.58
N SER A 138 18.55 -11.62 6.72
CA SER A 138 18.86 -12.42 5.54
C SER A 138 19.85 -13.56 5.82
N ASP A 139 20.44 -13.59 7.01
CA ASP A 139 21.29 -14.72 7.46
C ASP A 139 20.41 -15.90 7.92
N ILE A 140 19.91 -16.62 6.94
CA ILE A 140 18.97 -17.73 7.07
C ILE A 140 19.40 -18.88 6.14
N PRO A 141 18.91 -20.12 6.32
CA PRO A 141 19.29 -21.25 5.49
C PRO A 141 19.15 -21.00 3.99
N ALA A 142 20.13 -21.43 3.21
CA ALA A 142 20.17 -21.18 1.76
C ALA A 142 18.90 -21.63 1.02
N ALA A 143 18.33 -22.78 1.41
CA ALA A 143 17.09 -23.28 0.82
C ALA A 143 15.88 -22.35 1.10
N VAL A 144 15.84 -21.71 2.28
CA VAL A 144 14.80 -20.72 2.62
C VAL A 144 15.02 -19.44 1.85
N ARG A 145 16.28 -18.98 1.74
CA ARG A 145 16.63 -17.82 0.89
C ARG A 145 16.16 -18.01 -0.55
N GLU A 146 16.47 -19.16 -1.14
CA GLU A 146 16.09 -19.50 -2.50
C GLU A 146 14.56 -19.57 -2.65
N LYS A 147 13.89 -20.27 -1.76
CA LYS A 147 12.43 -20.43 -1.77
C LYS A 147 11.68 -19.10 -1.76
N TYR A 148 12.12 -18.16 -0.93
CA TYR A 148 11.47 -16.84 -0.79
C TYR A 148 12.15 -15.74 -1.60
N GLY A 149 13.20 -16.06 -2.37
CA GLY A 149 13.95 -15.10 -3.16
C GLY A 149 14.56 -13.99 -2.29
N VAL A 150 15.10 -14.34 -1.12
CA VAL A 150 15.79 -13.41 -0.22
C VAL A 150 17.16 -13.06 -0.80
N ARG A 151 17.41 -11.78 -1.01
CA ARG A 151 18.66 -11.25 -1.56
C ARG A 151 19.16 -10.10 -0.71
N ASP A 152 20.47 -9.99 -0.53
CA ASP A 152 21.11 -8.95 0.26
C ASP A 152 21.27 -7.63 -0.51
N ASP A 153 21.33 -7.74 -1.83
CA ASP A 153 21.68 -6.67 -2.77
C ASP A 153 20.50 -6.14 -3.59
N GLN A 154 19.27 -6.63 -3.32
CA GLN A 154 18.13 -6.31 -4.15
C GLN A 154 17.16 -5.36 -3.48
N HIS A 155 16.90 -4.28 -4.18
CA HIS A 155 15.81 -3.36 -3.96
C HIS A 155 14.73 -3.52 -5.03
N ALA A 156 13.47 -3.29 -4.68
CA ALA A 156 12.37 -3.27 -5.64
C ALA A 156 12.60 -2.30 -6.81
N TYR A 157 13.37 -1.26 -6.59
CA TYR A 157 13.67 -0.19 -7.56
C TYR A 157 15.14 -0.12 -8.00
N GLY A 158 15.90 -1.19 -7.82
CA GLY A 158 17.26 -1.32 -8.38
C GLY A 158 18.39 -0.63 -7.61
N ALA A 159 18.13 -0.05 -6.44
CA ALA A 159 19.18 0.46 -5.57
C ALA A 159 19.75 -0.65 -4.68
N GLU A 160 21.04 -0.58 -4.31
CA GLU A 160 21.60 -1.48 -3.30
C GLU A 160 20.90 -1.28 -1.97
N LYS A 161 20.32 -2.34 -1.42
CA LYS A 161 19.66 -2.29 -0.12
C LYS A 161 20.31 -3.19 0.91
N THR A 162 20.51 -2.57 2.01
CA THR A 162 21.04 -3.14 3.22
C THR A 162 20.02 -2.94 4.35
N GLY A 163 18.77 -3.39 4.09
CA GLY A 163 17.66 -3.26 5.04
C GLY A 163 17.49 -4.46 5.98
N TRP A 164 18.22 -5.55 5.79
CA TRP A 164 18.20 -6.69 6.71
C TRP A 164 19.00 -6.38 7.96
N ILE A 165 18.56 -6.85 9.13
CA ILE A 165 19.22 -6.55 10.41
C ILE A 165 20.71 -6.88 10.43
N ASN A 166 21.12 -7.89 9.67
CA ASN A 166 22.52 -8.34 9.60
C ASN A 166 23.39 -7.49 8.67
N ASN A 167 22.81 -6.60 7.85
CA ASN A 167 23.58 -5.78 6.92
C ASN A 167 23.22 -4.28 6.95
N VAL A 168 22.19 -3.89 7.68
CA VAL A 168 21.83 -2.47 7.81
C VAL A 168 22.85 -1.71 8.62
N SER A 169 23.32 -0.59 8.10
CA SER A 169 24.30 0.30 8.76
C SER A 169 23.88 1.76 8.80
N TYR A 170 22.83 2.13 8.10
CA TYR A 170 22.29 3.49 8.05
C TYR A 170 20.81 3.44 7.63
N MET A 171 20.09 4.53 7.81
CA MET A 171 18.77 4.72 7.21
C MET A 171 18.93 5.15 5.76
N PRO A 172 18.66 4.28 4.78
CA PRO A 172 18.69 4.67 3.38
C PRO A 172 17.56 5.66 3.09
N GLU A 173 17.71 6.41 2.00
CA GLU A 173 16.63 7.26 1.52
C GLU A 173 15.44 6.41 1.06
N ASP A 174 14.25 6.95 1.35
CA ASP A 174 12.99 6.30 1.08
C ASP A 174 11.90 7.36 0.92
N ASP A 175 10.88 7.11 0.12
CA ASP A 175 9.82 8.07 -0.10
C ASP A 175 8.98 8.32 1.16
N ASP A 176 8.78 7.35 2.03
CA ASP A 176 8.13 7.50 3.33
C ASP A 176 8.76 8.59 4.20
N THR A 177 10.09 8.69 4.18
CA THR A 177 10.83 9.72 4.91
C THR A 177 10.97 11.01 4.10
N ASN A 178 11.22 10.90 2.79
CA ASN A 178 11.44 12.04 1.91
C ASN A 178 10.20 12.92 1.78
N TYR A 179 9.00 12.35 1.64
CA TYR A 179 7.76 13.14 1.60
C TYR A 179 7.49 13.90 2.90
N THR A 180 7.83 13.32 4.05
CA THR A 180 7.70 14.01 5.33
C THR A 180 8.65 15.21 5.43
N LEU A 181 9.92 15.05 5.01
CA LEU A 181 10.90 16.14 4.96
C LEU A 181 10.51 17.23 3.95
N LEU A 182 10.00 16.82 2.78
CA LEU A 182 9.50 17.76 1.77
C LEU A 182 8.33 18.59 2.31
N ALA A 183 7.37 17.94 2.97
CA ALA A 183 6.25 18.64 3.60
C ALA A 183 6.69 19.65 4.64
N LEU A 184 7.67 19.28 5.49
CA LEU A 184 8.27 20.19 6.46
C LEU A 184 8.91 21.40 5.75
N LYS A 185 9.70 21.17 4.70
CA LYS A 185 10.37 22.23 3.93
C LYS A 185 9.37 23.18 3.27
N LEU A 186 8.29 22.65 2.72
CA LEU A 186 7.22 23.46 2.14
C LEU A 186 6.57 24.38 3.19
N VAL A 187 6.25 23.84 4.36
CA VAL A 187 5.66 24.63 5.45
C VAL A 187 6.65 25.66 6.01
N GLU A 188 7.93 25.32 6.13
CA GLU A 188 8.98 26.27 6.54
C GLU A 188 9.13 27.42 5.55
N GLN A 189 9.08 27.13 4.25
CA GLN A 189 9.34 28.13 3.20
C GLN A 189 8.12 28.99 2.89
N TYR A 190 6.93 28.41 2.87
CA TYR A 190 5.71 29.07 2.38
C TYR A 190 4.63 29.24 3.46
N GLY A 191 4.86 28.75 4.68
CA GLY A 191 3.84 28.75 5.74
C GLY A 191 2.76 27.71 5.51
N ARG A 192 1.66 27.78 6.29
CA ARG A 192 0.57 26.81 6.22
C ARG A 192 -0.47 27.10 5.14
N GLY A 193 -0.37 28.24 4.48
CA GLY A 193 -1.34 28.72 3.50
C GLY A 193 -0.90 28.50 2.05
N PHE A 194 0.12 27.67 1.81
CA PHE A 194 0.55 27.38 0.43
C PHE A 194 -0.52 26.61 -0.35
N THR A 195 -0.58 26.87 -1.64
CA THR A 195 -1.44 26.16 -2.60
C THR A 195 -0.57 25.37 -3.57
N PRO A 196 -1.15 24.38 -4.27
CA PRO A 196 -0.41 23.61 -5.28
C PRO A 196 0.01 24.40 -6.53
N ASP A 197 -0.47 25.66 -6.67
CA ASP A 197 -0.24 26.53 -7.83
C ASP A 197 1.01 27.38 -7.67
#